data_15821b0b04461eddc4d9f2e07f692e5d
#
_entry.id   15821b0b04461eddc4d9f2e07f692e5d
#
_cell.length_a   1.000
_cell.length_b   1.000
_cell.length_c   1.000
_cell.angle_alpha   90.00
_cell.angle_beta   90.00
_cell.angle_gamma   90.00
#
_symmetry.space_group_name_H-M   'P 1'
#
loop_
_entity.id
_entity.type
_entity.pdbx_description
1 polymer ?
#
loop_
_entity_poly.entity_id
_entity_poly.type
_entity_poly.pdbx_seq_one_letter_code
_entity_poly.pdbx_strand_id
1 'polypeptide(L)'
;MDNPGPTDNTQEKTLVFITWRDIVQTSDWTPSSEVSCPTFKSVGWLLSETEDEIKIGGTLVVNADDPQGTPFGITAFPKGCVQEIKTIS
;
A
#
# COMPACT_ATOMS: atom_id res chain seq x y z
N MET A 1 -17.61 -23.46 -1.17
CA MET A 1 -17.46 -23.46 -1.61
C MET A 1 -17.16 -23.48 -2.04
N ASP A 2 -17.22 -23.38 -1.89
CA ASP A 2 -16.92 -23.41 -2.31
C ASP A 2 -16.30 -23.30 -2.69
N ASN A 3 -16.22 -23.23 -2.53
CA ASN A 3 -15.62 -23.09 -2.86
C ASN A 3 -15.16 -23.01 -3.19
N PRO A 4 -15.24 -22.97 -3.24
CA PRO A 4 -14.62 -22.83 -3.52
C PRO A 4 -13.95 -22.66 -3.61
N GLY A 5 -13.97 -22.54 -3.47
CA GLY A 5 -13.36 -22.36 -3.51
C GLY A 5 -12.61 -22.09 -3.26
N PRO A 6 -12.51 -22.18 -3.32
CA PRO A 6 -11.74 -21.91 -3.07
C PRO A 6 -10.93 -21.57 -2.87
N THR A 7 -10.93 -21.55 -2.82
CA THR A 7 -10.23 -21.43 -2.96
C THR A 7 -9.53 -20.84 -2.70
N ASP A 8 -9.50 -21.00 -2.74
CA ASP A 8 -8.79 -20.44 -2.23
C ASP A 8 -8.42 -19.10 -2.35
N ASN A 9 -8.94 -18.67 -2.28
CA ASN A 9 -9.10 -17.33 -2.10
C ASN A 9 -8.18 -16.72 -1.15
N THR A 10 -7.70 -17.46 -0.21
CA THR A 10 -6.71 -17.00 0.73
C THR A 10 -5.43 -16.58 0.05
N GLN A 11 -5.26 -17.00 -1.18
CA GLN A 11 -4.09 -16.66 -1.95
C GLN A 11 -4.23 -15.33 -2.65
N GLU A 12 -5.46 -14.83 -2.71
CA GLU A 12 -5.68 -13.60 -3.44
C GLU A 12 -5.42 -12.40 -2.58
N LYS A 13 -4.78 -11.42 -3.18
CA LYS A 13 -4.53 -10.15 -2.53
C LYS A 13 -5.46 -9.11 -3.10
N THR A 14 -5.80 -8.15 -2.28
CA THR A 14 -6.61 -7.02 -2.72
C THR A 14 -5.71 -5.95 -3.30
N LEU A 15 -6.07 -5.45 -4.46
CA LEU A 15 -5.35 -4.34 -5.08
C LEU A 15 -5.93 -3.05 -4.55
N VAL A 16 -5.09 -2.20 -4.00
CA VAL A 16 -5.55 -0.96 -3.37
C VAL A 16 -4.82 0.25 -3.94
N PHE A 17 -5.50 1.37 -3.82
CA PHE A 17 -5.00 2.67 -4.21
C PHE A 17 -4.89 3.49 -2.93
N ILE A 18 -3.70 3.98 -2.61
CA ILE A 18 -3.47 4.72 -1.37
C ILE A 18 -3.12 6.16 -1.70
N THR A 19 -3.86 7.09 -1.11
CA THR A 19 -3.52 8.51 -1.16
C THR A 19 -2.88 8.86 0.17
N TRP A 20 -1.68 9.41 0.12
CA TRP A 20 -0.91 9.67 1.33
C TRP A 20 -0.12 10.96 1.20
N ARG A 21 0.29 11.49 2.33
CA ARG A 21 1.07 12.72 2.38
C ARG A 21 2.42 12.43 3.02
N ASP A 22 3.42 13.06 2.47
CA ASP A 22 4.78 12.89 2.95
C ASP A 22 5.22 14.15 3.69
N ILE A 23 6.32 14.02 4.40
CA ILE A 23 6.95 15.16 5.02
C ILE A 23 7.73 15.92 3.96
N VAL A 24 8.03 17.17 4.26
CA VAL A 24 8.88 17.99 3.39
C VAL A 24 9.80 18.79 4.27
N GLN A 25 11.01 18.97 3.79
CA GLN A 25 12.01 19.79 4.50
C GLN A 25 12.72 20.64 3.47
N THR A 26 12.87 21.91 3.78
CA THR A 26 13.62 22.82 2.92
C THR A 26 14.97 23.08 3.56
N SER A 27 15.95 23.43 2.72
CA SER A 27 17.29 23.75 3.19
C SER A 27 17.66 25.20 2.85
N ASP A 28 16.68 26.01 2.48
CA ASP A 28 16.89 27.39 2.10
C ASP A 28 15.92 28.31 2.85
N TRP A 29 15.91 29.58 2.48
CA TRP A 29 15.08 30.58 3.14
C TRP A 29 13.75 30.71 2.42
N THR A 30 12.90 29.72 2.60
CA THR A 30 11.57 29.66 1.96
C THR A 30 10.52 30.13 2.96
N PRO A 31 9.61 31.03 2.57
CA PRO A 31 8.50 31.41 3.45
C PRO A 31 7.65 30.19 3.80
N SER A 32 7.24 30.08 5.06
CA SER A 32 6.50 28.93 5.50
C SER A 32 5.19 28.75 4.74
N SER A 33 4.62 29.86 4.25
CA SER A 33 3.36 29.78 3.49
C SER A 33 3.53 29.05 2.15
N GLU A 34 4.76 28.84 1.71
CA GLU A 34 5.04 28.16 0.45
C GLU A 34 5.42 26.70 0.64
N VAL A 35 5.43 26.24 1.89
CA VAL A 35 5.84 24.88 2.21
C VAL A 35 4.65 24.10 2.71
N SER A 36 4.34 23.00 2.04
CA SER A 36 3.26 22.13 2.49
C SER A 36 3.61 20.68 2.13
N CYS A 37 2.98 19.76 2.84
CA CYS A 37 3.24 18.35 2.62
C CYS A 37 2.71 17.92 1.26
N PRO A 38 3.55 17.30 0.44
CA PRO A 38 3.07 16.81 -0.86
C PRO A 38 2.14 15.61 -0.68
N THR A 39 1.22 15.48 -1.61
CA THR A 39 0.29 14.36 -1.64
C THR A 39 0.71 13.43 -2.78
N PHE A 40 0.78 12.16 -2.47
CA PHE A 40 1.15 11.13 -3.43
C PHE A 40 0.07 10.07 -3.50
N LYS A 41 0.08 9.33 -4.58
CA LYS A 41 -0.82 8.19 -4.76
C LYS A 41 0.01 6.98 -5.14
N SER A 42 -0.30 5.86 -4.49
CA SER A 42 0.42 4.61 -4.72
C SER A 42 -0.59 3.50 -4.93
N VAL A 43 -0.20 2.54 -5.75
CA VAL A 43 -1.04 1.38 -6.06
C VAL A 43 -0.23 0.13 -5.73
N GLY A 44 -0.88 -0.84 -5.13
CA GLY A 44 -0.23 -2.10 -4.85
C GLY A 44 -1.16 -3.12 -4.24
N TRP A 45 -0.62 -4.30 -4.02
CA TRP A 45 -1.35 -5.39 -3.41
C TRP A 45 -1.29 -5.22 -1.91
N LEU A 46 -2.46 -5.22 -1.25
CA LEU A 46 -2.50 -5.04 0.19
C LEU A 46 -1.91 -6.27 0.88
N LEU A 47 -0.87 -6.06 1.66
CA LEU A 47 -0.19 -7.14 2.36
C LEU A 47 -0.62 -7.23 3.81
N SER A 48 -0.75 -6.09 4.47
CA SER A 48 -1.21 -6.07 5.85
C SER A 48 -1.69 -4.67 6.21
N GLU A 49 -2.54 -4.62 7.22
CA GLU A 49 -3.05 -3.37 7.73
C GLU A 49 -3.26 -3.52 9.23
N THR A 50 -2.62 -2.65 9.99
CA THR A 50 -2.75 -2.61 11.44
C THR A 50 -3.22 -1.22 11.82
N GLU A 51 -3.31 -0.96 13.13
CA GLU A 51 -3.64 0.37 13.60
C GLU A 51 -2.54 1.38 13.25
N ASP A 52 -1.32 0.89 13.10
CA ASP A 52 -0.17 1.76 12.96
C ASP A 52 0.28 1.93 11.52
N GLU A 53 0.08 0.93 10.69
CA GLU A 53 0.66 0.99 9.36
C GLU A 53 -0.06 0.12 8.35
N ILE A 54 0.19 0.43 7.08
CA ILE A 54 -0.33 -0.32 5.95
C ILE A 54 0.87 -0.70 5.09
N LYS A 55 0.90 -1.94 4.63
CA LYS A 55 1.95 -2.40 3.73
C LYS A 55 1.33 -2.86 2.42
N ILE A 56 1.95 -2.44 1.32
CA ILE A 56 1.56 -2.89 -0.01
C ILE A 56 2.79 -3.41 -0.73
N GLY A 57 2.56 -4.30 -1.68
CA GLY A 57 3.61 -4.83 -2.52
C GLY A 57 3.33 -4.53 -3.97
N GLY A 58 4.38 -4.21 -4.72
CA GLY A 58 4.23 -3.87 -6.13
C GLY A 58 4.18 -5.08 -7.04
N THR A 59 4.76 -6.18 -6.60
CA THR A 59 4.85 -7.39 -7.41
C THR A 59 4.67 -8.60 -6.50
N LEU A 60 3.96 -9.59 -6.99
CA LEU A 60 3.78 -10.84 -6.27
C LEU A 60 4.25 -11.99 -7.15
N VAL A 61 4.94 -12.94 -6.53
CA VAL A 61 5.25 -14.18 -7.21
C VAL A 61 3.98 -15.03 -7.25
N VAL A 62 3.63 -15.53 -8.41
CA VAL A 62 2.43 -16.35 -8.56
C VAL A 62 2.84 -17.63 -9.28
N ASN A 63 3.07 -18.67 -8.50
CA ASN A 63 3.38 -19.98 -9.08
C ASN A 63 3.05 -21.07 -8.08
N ALA A 64 3.17 -22.31 -8.53
CA ALA A 64 2.76 -23.47 -7.74
C ALA A 64 3.61 -23.64 -6.50
N ASP A 65 4.86 -23.20 -6.54
CA ASP A 65 5.77 -23.36 -5.42
C ASP A 65 5.60 -22.27 -4.38
N ASP A 66 4.86 -21.22 -4.71
CA ASP A 66 4.64 -20.11 -3.81
C ASP A 66 3.21 -19.62 -3.93
N PRO A 67 2.26 -20.40 -3.42
CA PRO A 67 0.85 -20.00 -3.52
C PRO A 67 0.50 -18.79 -2.67
N GLN A 68 1.36 -18.42 -1.72
CA GLN A 68 1.13 -17.23 -0.91
C GLN A 68 1.40 -15.96 -1.69
N GLY A 69 2.22 -16.06 -2.73
CA GLY A 69 2.56 -14.88 -3.51
C GLY A 69 3.54 -13.98 -2.77
N THR A 70 4.80 -14.44 -2.68
CA THR A 70 5.82 -13.63 -2.01
C THR A 70 5.92 -12.27 -2.66
N PRO A 71 5.83 -11.19 -1.88
CA PRO A 71 5.86 -9.85 -2.46
C PRO A 71 7.27 -9.37 -2.71
N PHE A 72 7.39 -8.48 -3.69
CA PHE A 72 8.62 -7.77 -3.99
C PHE A 72 8.27 -6.29 -4.10
N GLY A 73 9.13 -5.44 -3.57
CA GLY A 73 8.87 -4.00 -3.60
C GLY A 73 7.82 -3.60 -2.59
N ILE A 74 8.09 -3.86 -1.31
CA ILE A 74 7.15 -3.57 -0.24
C ILE A 74 7.30 -2.13 0.21
N THR A 75 6.17 -1.42 0.32
CA THR A 75 6.13 -0.09 0.90
C THR A 75 5.27 -0.15 2.15
N ALA A 76 5.79 0.40 3.24
CA ALA A 76 5.05 0.51 4.48
C ALA A 76 4.73 1.99 4.74
N PHE A 77 3.47 2.29 5.01
CA PHE A 77 3.01 3.64 5.29
C PHE A 77 2.56 3.73 6.73
N PRO A 78 3.04 4.74 7.48
CA PRO A 78 2.41 5.02 8.77
C PRO A 78 0.95 5.43 8.53
N LYS A 79 0.04 4.94 9.36
CA LYS A 79 -1.38 5.28 9.19
C LYS A 79 -1.62 6.77 9.24
N GLY A 80 -0.82 7.49 10.03
CA GLY A 80 -0.97 8.94 10.14
C GLY A 80 -0.70 9.69 8.85
N CYS A 81 -0.01 9.06 7.90
CA CYS A 81 0.28 9.69 6.61
C CYS A 81 -0.74 9.32 5.54
N VAL A 82 -1.62 8.40 5.81
CA VAL A 82 -2.57 7.90 4.82
C VAL A 82 -3.87 8.67 4.93
N GLN A 83 -4.31 9.24 3.82
CA GLN A 83 -5.56 9.99 3.76
C GLN A 83 -6.73 9.13 3.31
N GLU A 84 -6.47 8.22 2.37
CA GLU A 84 -7.53 7.42 1.80
C GLU A 84 -6.98 6.13 1.27
N ILE A 85 -7.76 5.06 1.42
CA ILE A 85 -7.47 3.77 0.81
C ILE A 85 -8.69 3.37 0.02
N LYS A 86 -8.49 3.03 -1.25
CA LYS A 86 -9.57 2.54 -2.10
C LYS A 86 -9.21 1.18 -2.63
N THR A 87 -10.16 0.26 -2.56
CA THR A 87 -10.01 -1.04 -3.17
C THR A 87 -10.27 -0.92 -4.65
N ILE A 88 -9.36 -1.42 -5.47
CA ILE A 88 -9.51 -1.39 -6.91
C ILE A 88 -10.11 -2.69 -7.41
N SER A 89 -9.72 -3.79 -6.77
CA SER A 89 -10.25 -5.10 -7.19
C SER A 89 -10.29 -6.06 -6.03
#